data_feceb989e80b9aac899677261a0b2f5f
#
_entry.id   feceb989e80b9aac899677261a0b2f5f
#
_cell.length_a   1.000
_cell.length_b   1.000
_cell.length_c   1.000
_cell.angle_alpha   90.00
_cell.angle_beta   90.00
_cell.angle_gamma   90.00
#
_symmetry.space_group_name_H-M   'P 1'
#
loop_
_entity.id
_entity.type
_entity.pdbx_description
1 polymer ?
#
loop_
_entity_poly.entity_id
_entity_poly.type
_entity_poly.pdbx_seq_one_letter_code
_entity_poly.pdbx_strand_id
1 'polypeptide(L)'
;MYLETISSPSGAQLAELAAFLSTQGLSLDEAPEFTAVMTERGEIAAAASLCGDVVKYFAVDFEHRGGGVSGALLTEIRKYAFQKGVRRLYLVTKPENRTLFEGLLFGEVAASKSSVLMESPPGGIDEFLSTVRCSSAAPPVGAIVMNANPFTKGHRRLIEIAAAECGFVYVFVLSEEKSEFSAAKRLAAVRRGTADLPNVGVFPTERYLVSAATFSAYFLKDKSRAAQAFCELDIAVFTGRLAPALGITRRYVGTEPFCSTTAAYNAAMAAALPAAGCELVTVPRLEIGGEPVSASRVRALLAEGRNEEARELMYCDIT
;
A
#
# COMPACT_ATOMS: atom_id res chain seq x y z
N MET A 1 2.73 -33.88 13.81
CA MET A 1 2.48 -32.43 13.80
C MET A 1 1.09 -32.12 14.32
N TYR A 2 0.97 -31.07 15.14
CA TYR A 2 -0.30 -30.56 15.66
C TYR A 2 -0.53 -29.15 15.13
N LEU A 3 -1.77 -28.84 14.72
CA LEU A 3 -2.16 -27.51 14.27
C LEU A 3 -2.75 -26.76 15.47
N GLU A 4 -2.19 -25.60 15.76
CA GLU A 4 -2.60 -24.68 16.81
C GLU A 4 -2.89 -23.29 16.25
N THR A 5 -3.79 -22.58 16.92
CA THR A 5 -4.13 -21.20 16.53
C THR A 5 -3.97 -20.28 17.74
N ILE A 6 -3.37 -19.11 17.52
CA ILE A 6 -3.04 -18.15 18.55
C ILE A 6 -3.65 -16.81 18.16
N SER A 7 -4.60 -16.32 18.95
CA SER A 7 -5.16 -14.97 18.78
C SER A 7 -4.42 -14.01 19.71
N SER A 8 -3.99 -12.87 19.16
CA SER A 8 -3.22 -11.85 19.90
C SER A 8 -2.03 -12.46 20.66
N PRO A 9 -1.01 -12.99 19.95
CA PRO A 9 0.11 -13.69 20.57
C PRO A 9 0.77 -12.89 21.69
N SER A 10 1.07 -13.56 22.81
CA SER A 10 1.81 -12.97 23.95
C SER A 10 3.28 -12.72 23.58
N GLY A 11 3.99 -11.96 24.41
CA GLY A 11 5.42 -11.70 24.20
C GLY A 11 6.26 -12.97 24.09
N ALA A 12 5.97 -14.02 24.85
CA ALA A 12 6.66 -15.31 24.76
C ALA A 12 6.38 -16.01 23.42
N GLN A 13 5.13 -16.03 22.98
CA GLN A 13 4.72 -16.63 21.70
C GLN A 13 5.29 -15.85 20.50
N LEU A 14 5.38 -14.51 20.61
CA LEU A 14 6.03 -13.68 19.59
C LEU A 14 7.54 -13.96 19.51
N ALA A 15 8.20 -14.18 20.65
CA ALA A 15 9.62 -14.54 20.69
C ALA A 15 9.87 -15.91 20.02
N GLU A 16 9.01 -16.90 20.30
CA GLU A 16 9.08 -18.24 19.70
C GLU A 16 8.83 -18.18 18.19
N LEU A 17 7.80 -17.45 17.76
CA LEU A 17 7.53 -17.20 16.34
C LEU A 17 8.71 -16.51 15.65
N ALA A 18 9.28 -15.47 16.27
CA ALA A 18 10.43 -14.76 15.72
C ALA A 18 11.67 -15.65 15.57
N ALA A 19 11.92 -16.51 16.56
CA ALA A 19 13.00 -17.48 16.50
C ALA A 19 12.83 -18.46 15.32
N PHE A 20 11.65 -19.05 15.15
CA PHE A 20 11.33 -19.89 14.01
C PHE A 20 11.49 -19.15 12.68
N LEU A 21 10.90 -17.95 12.54
CA LEU A 21 11.00 -17.15 11.32
C LEU A 21 12.45 -16.82 10.95
N SER A 22 13.30 -16.56 11.95
CA SER A 22 14.72 -16.29 11.73
C SER A 22 15.43 -17.49 11.09
N THR A 23 15.11 -18.74 11.46
CA THR A 23 15.66 -19.95 10.81
C THR A 23 15.25 -20.05 9.35
N GLN A 24 14.07 -19.53 9.00
CA GLN A 24 13.55 -19.49 7.63
C GLN A 24 14.00 -18.24 6.85
N GLY A 25 14.88 -17.42 7.44
CA GLY A 25 15.40 -16.21 6.82
C GLY A 25 14.38 -15.05 6.74
N LEU A 26 13.37 -15.08 7.61
CA LEU A 26 12.32 -14.09 7.73
C LEU A 26 12.50 -13.29 9.04
N SER A 27 11.88 -12.11 9.12
CA SER A 27 11.87 -11.28 10.33
C SER A 27 10.45 -10.96 10.76
N LEU A 28 10.22 -10.88 12.07
CA LEU A 28 8.96 -10.41 12.63
C LEU A 28 9.02 -8.88 12.74
N ASP A 29 8.32 -8.16 11.87
CA ASP A 29 8.34 -6.69 11.78
C ASP A 29 7.18 -6.00 12.53
N GLU A 30 6.09 -6.73 12.78
CA GLU A 30 4.96 -6.29 13.62
C GLU A 30 4.29 -7.50 14.28
N ALA A 31 3.59 -7.26 15.40
CA ALA A 31 2.83 -8.31 16.07
C ALA A 31 1.57 -8.64 15.25
N PRO A 32 1.37 -9.90 14.83
CA PRO A 32 0.15 -10.32 14.15
C PRO A 32 -1.03 -10.40 15.14
N GLU A 33 -2.24 -10.18 14.63
CA GLU A 33 -3.45 -10.38 15.43
C GLU A 33 -3.87 -11.86 15.54
N PHE A 34 -3.44 -12.68 14.60
CA PHE A 34 -3.72 -14.10 14.57
C PHE A 34 -2.57 -14.85 13.91
N THR A 35 -2.22 -16.01 14.48
CA THR A 35 -1.19 -16.91 13.92
C THR A 35 -1.70 -18.35 13.97
N ALA A 36 -1.60 -19.06 12.86
CA ALA A 36 -1.71 -20.50 12.81
C ALA A 36 -0.29 -21.09 12.80
N VAL A 37 -0.02 -22.05 13.67
CA VAL A 37 1.26 -22.76 13.75
C VAL A 37 1.04 -24.25 13.66
N MET A 38 1.98 -24.95 13.06
CA MET A 38 2.13 -26.40 13.18
C MET A 38 3.35 -26.71 14.02
N THR A 39 3.15 -27.50 15.08
CA THR A 39 4.21 -27.88 16.00
C THR A 39 4.53 -29.38 15.86
N GLU A 40 5.79 -29.71 15.96
CA GLU A 40 6.29 -31.07 16.09
C GLU A 40 7.29 -31.15 17.24
N ARG A 41 7.09 -32.09 18.18
CA ARG A 41 7.92 -32.28 19.37
C ARG A 41 8.08 -31.01 20.25
N GLY A 42 7.09 -30.12 20.21
CA GLY A 42 7.09 -28.86 20.97
C GLY A 42 7.76 -27.69 20.25
N GLU A 43 8.25 -27.86 19.02
CA GLU A 43 8.85 -26.79 18.22
C GLU A 43 7.96 -26.40 17.04
N ILE A 44 8.00 -25.14 16.62
CA ILE A 44 7.26 -24.68 15.43
C ILE A 44 7.94 -25.23 14.17
N ALA A 45 7.21 -25.99 13.37
CA ALA A 45 7.63 -26.52 12.08
C ALA A 45 7.04 -25.74 10.90
N ALA A 46 5.91 -25.04 11.10
CA ALA A 46 5.33 -24.17 10.09
C ALA A 46 4.47 -23.09 10.76
N ALA A 47 4.38 -21.92 10.13
CA ALA A 47 3.57 -20.80 10.61
C ALA A 47 2.98 -19.99 9.46
N ALA A 48 1.83 -19.37 9.71
CA ALA A 48 1.25 -18.31 8.90
C ALA A 48 0.49 -17.35 9.82
N SER A 49 0.59 -16.06 9.57
CA SER A 49 -0.04 -15.05 10.41
C SER A 49 -0.93 -14.11 9.60
N LEU A 50 -1.87 -13.46 10.28
CA LEU A 50 -2.74 -12.43 9.72
C LEU A 50 -2.48 -11.10 10.44
N CYS A 51 -2.28 -10.03 9.65
CA CYS A 51 -2.21 -8.65 10.09
C CYS A 51 -3.26 -7.85 9.32
N GLY A 52 -4.41 -7.60 9.95
CA GLY A 52 -5.58 -7.04 9.27
C GLY A 52 -6.14 -7.98 8.20
N ASP A 53 -5.94 -7.65 6.94
CA ASP A 53 -6.31 -8.46 5.76
C ASP A 53 -5.07 -9.00 5.01
N VAL A 54 -3.87 -8.83 5.57
CA VAL A 54 -2.62 -9.25 4.94
C VAL A 54 -2.08 -10.51 5.59
N VAL A 55 -1.86 -11.55 4.79
CA VAL A 55 -1.18 -12.78 5.22
C VAL A 55 0.31 -12.52 5.25
N LYS A 56 0.93 -12.72 6.42
CA LYS A 56 2.36 -12.52 6.66
C LYS A 56 2.98 -13.74 7.32
N TYR A 57 4.31 -13.76 7.38
CA TYR A 57 5.08 -14.75 8.12
C TYR A 57 4.75 -16.19 7.73
N PHE A 58 4.48 -16.40 6.43
CA PHE A 58 4.16 -17.70 5.90
C PHE A 58 5.46 -18.47 5.67
N ALA A 59 5.71 -19.47 6.51
CA ALA A 59 6.91 -20.29 6.47
C ALA A 59 6.60 -21.76 6.78
N VAL A 60 7.26 -22.65 6.06
CA VAL A 60 7.22 -24.10 6.31
C VAL A 60 8.66 -24.61 6.28
N ASP A 61 9.09 -25.22 7.37
CA ASP A 61 10.40 -25.86 7.45
C ASP A 61 10.61 -26.83 6.29
N PHE A 62 11.84 -26.90 5.81
CA PHE A 62 12.16 -27.67 4.61
C PHE A 62 11.74 -29.15 4.72
N GLU A 63 11.96 -29.75 5.88
CA GLU A 63 11.63 -31.16 6.13
C GLU A 63 10.12 -31.43 6.18
N HIS A 64 9.30 -30.39 6.38
CA HIS A 64 7.85 -30.48 6.51
C HIS A 64 7.09 -29.97 5.28
N ARG A 65 7.81 -29.67 4.19
CA ARG A 65 7.17 -29.20 2.95
C ARG A 65 6.38 -30.32 2.28
N GLY A 66 5.23 -29.97 1.74
CA GLY A 66 4.28 -30.92 1.18
C GLY A 66 3.21 -31.32 2.18
N GLY A 67 2.56 -32.46 2.01
CA GLY A 67 1.58 -33.02 2.96
C GLY A 67 0.39 -32.12 3.33
N GLY A 68 0.12 -31.06 2.55
CA GLY A 68 -1.02 -30.16 2.81
C GLY A 68 -0.81 -29.14 3.93
N VAL A 69 0.41 -29.03 4.51
CA VAL A 69 0.74 -28.11 5.62
C VAL A 69 0.34 -26.67 5.29
N SER A 70 0.75 -26.16 4.13
CA SER A 70 0.42 -24.80 3.67
C SER A 70 -1.10 -24.57 3.57
N GLY A 71 -1.84 -25.56 3.06
CA GLY A 71 -3.29 -25.49 2.96
C GLY A 71 -3.99 -25.48 4.32
N ALA A 72 -3.48 -26.26 5.28
CA ALA A 72 -4.02 -26.31 6.62
C ALA A 72 -3.84 -24.96 7.36
N LEU A 73 -2.63 -24.38 7.33
CA LEU A 73 -2.37 -23.06 7.89
C LEU A 73 -3.27 -21.99 7.31
N LEU A 74 -3.36 -21.94 5.98
CA LEU A 74 -4.17 -20.93 5.30
C LEU A 74 -5.69 -21.12 5.54
N THR A 75 -6.13 -22.35 5.77
CA THR A 75 -7.51 -22.63 6.14
C THR A 75 -7.86 -21.95 7.47
N GLU A 76 -6.99 -22.02 8.49
CA GLU A 76 -7.21 -21.35 9.75
C GLU A 76 -7.16 -19.81 9.62
N ILE A 77 -6.21 -19.28 8.84
CA ILE A 77 -6.17 -17.85 8.51
C ILE A 77 -7.50 -17.40 7.87
N ARG A 78 -8.01 -18.13 6.88
CA ARG A 78 -9.29 -17.81 6.21
C ARG A 78 -10.49 -17.88 7.14
N LYS A 79 -10.55 -18.88 8.02
CA LYS A 79 -11.62 -19.00 9.03
C LYS A 79 -11.64 -17.79 9.96
N TYR A 80 -10.47 -17.42 10.48
CA TYR A 80 -10.36 -16.24 11.36
C TYR A 80 -10.71 -14.95 10.62
N ALA A 81 -10.15 -14.74 9.44
CA ALA A 81 -10.44 -13.58 8.59
C ALA A 81 -11.94 -13.45 8.31
N PHE A 82 -12.60 -14.54 7.95
CA PHE A 82 -14.06 -14.58 7.71
C PHE A 82 -14.85 -14.20 8.96
N GLN A 83 -14.48 -14.70 10.15
CA GLN A 83 -15.12 -14.33 11.43
C GLN A 83 -14.95 -12.83 11.73
N LYS A 84 -13.89 -12.20 11.27
CA LYS A 84 -13.62 -10.74 11.41
C LYS A 84 -14.27 -9.91 10.30
N GLY A 85 -14.99 -10.53 9.37
CA GLY A 85 -15.63 -9.84 8.23
C GLY A 85 -14.66 -9.46 7.12
N VAL A 86 -13.43 -9.97 7.15
CA VAL A 86 -12.45 -9.79 6.07
C VAL A 86 -12.83 -10.67 4.90
N ARG A 87 -13.15 -10.05 3.77
CA ARG A 87 -13.65 -10.76 2.57
C ARG A 87 -12.55 -11.09 1.56
N ARG A 88 -11.43 -10.38 1.62
CA ARG A 88 -10.31 -10.55 0.70
C ARG A 88 -9.01 -10.50 1.48
N LEU A 89 -8.12 -11.44 1.19
CA LEU A 89 -6.79 -11.51 1.77
C LEU A 89 -5.77 -11.05 0.73
N TYR A 90 -4.72 -10.43 1.21
CA TYR A 90 -3.59 -9.99 0.39
C TYR A 90 -2.30 -10.61 0.92
N LEU A 91 -1.32 -10.79 0.06
CA LEU A 91 0.04 -11.11 0.46
C LEU A 91 1.05 -10.53 -0.54
N VAL A 92 2.25 -10.26 -0.04
CA VAL A 92 3.42 -10.00 -0.88
C VAL A 92 4.42 -11.11 -0.65
N THR A 93 4.92 -11.69 -1.72
CA THR A 93 5.87 -12.80 -1.66
C THR A 93 6.95 -12.66 -2.73
N LYS A 94 7.94 -13.54 -2.69
CA LYS A 94 8.95 -13.65 -3.74
C LYS A 94 8.36 -14.32 -5.00
N PRO A 95 8.86 -13.99 -6.22
CA PRO A 95 8.38 -14.59 -7.46
C PRO A 95 8.39 -16.11 -7.50
N GLU A 96 9.39 -16.74 -6.87
CA GLU A 96 9.50 -18.21 -6.81
C GLU A 96 8.38 -18.89 -6.03
N ASN A 97 7.67 -18.17 -5.17
CA ASN A 97 6.56 -18.70 -4.39
C ASN A 97 5.20 -18.54 -5.10
N ARG A 98 5.14 -17.89 -6.27
CA ARG A 98 3.90 -17.62 -7.00
C ARG A 98 3.05 -18.89 -7.16
N THR A 99 3.61 -19.94 -7.75
CA THR A 99 2.89 -21.19 -8.02
C THR A 99 2.33 -21.85 -6.75
N LEU A 100 3.06 -21.74 -5.62
CA LEU A 100 2.55 -22.23 -4.33
C LEU A 100 1.24 -21.50 -3.95
N PHE A 101 1.25 -20.18 -4.03
CA PHE A 101 0.07 -19.40 -3.62
C PHE A 101 -1.07 -19.44 -4.65
N GLU A 102 -0.78 -19.61 -5.94
CA GLU A 102 -1.80 -19.93 -6.96
C GLU A 102 -2.53 -21.24 -6.62
N GLY A 103 -1.78 -22.29 -6.24
CA GLY A 103 -2.36 -23.53 -5.75
C GLY A 103 -3.17 -23.39 -4.45
N LEU A 104 -2.98 -22.30 -3.72
CA LEU A 104 -3.72 -21.92 -2.52
C LEU A 104 -4.82 -20.86 -2.80
N LEU A 105 -5.25 -20.73 -4.06
CA LEU A 105 -6.32 -19.84 -4.52
C LEU A 105 -6.04 -18.35 -4.33
N PHE A 106 -4.78 -17.94 -4.43
CA PHE A 106 -4.42 -16.54 -4.64
C PHE A 106 -4.21 -16.28 -6.13
N GLY A 107 -4.64 -15.11 -6.60
CA GLY A 107 -4.36 -14.61 -7.93
C GLY A 107 -3.33 -13.48 -7.88
N GLU A 108 -2.49 -13.41 -8.91
CA GLU A 108 -1.54 -12.31 -9.06
C GLU A 108 -2.26 -11.00 -9.38
N VAL A 109 -1.92 -9.94 -8.65
CA VAL A 109 -2.29 -8.57 -8.95
C VAL A 109 -1.25 -7.93 -9.84
N ALA A 110 0.01 -7.98 -9.43
CA ALA A 110 1.17 -7.48 -10.18
C ALA A 110 2.46 -8.13 -9.65
N ALA A 111 3.49 -8.11 -10.49
CA ALA A 111 4.82 -8.61 -10.15
C ALA A 111 5.92 -7.62 -10.52
N SER A 112 6.94 -7.54 -9.69
CA SER A 112 8.24 -6.92 -9.96
C SER A 112 9.33 -7.98 -10.09
N LYS A 113 10.58 -7.55 -10.24
CA LYS A 113 11.72 -8.49 -10.24
C LYS A 113 11.90 -9.20 -8.90
N SER A 114 11.53 -8.57 -7.80
CA SER A 114 11.84 -9.02 -6.44
C SER A 114 10.61 -9.45 -5.64
N SER A 115 9.42 -9.12 -6.08
CA SER A 115 8.19 -9.37 -5.31
C SER A 115 6.95 -9.50 -6.20
N VAL A 116 5.94 -10.20 -5.67
CA VAL A 116 4.62 -10.38 -6.29
C VAL A 116 3.56 -10.02 -5.27
N LEU A 117 2.63 -9.15 -5.65
CA LEU A 117 1.39 -8.88 -4.90
C LEU A 117 0.32 -9.86 -5.37
N MET A 118 -0.30 -10.55 -4.43
CA MET A 118 -1.36 -11.51 -4.70
C MET A 118 -2.57 -11.27 -3.81
N GLU A 119 -3.76 -11.65 -4.27
CA GLU A 119 -5.02 -11.52 -3.55
C GLU A 119 -5.86 -12.80 -3.59
N SER A 120 -6.69 -13.03 -2.58
CA SER A 120 -7.62 -14.17 -2.51
C SER A 120 -8.97 -13.73 -1.89
N PRO A 121 -10.13 -13.93 -2.59
CA PRO A 121 -10.23 -14.51 -3.93
C PRO A 121 -9.64 -13.59 -5.00
N PRO A 122 -9.23 -14.15 -6.16
CA PRO A 122 -8.77 -13.35 -7.30
C PRO A 122 -9.83 -12.41 -7.86
N GLY A 123 -9.40 -11.36 -8.58
CA GLY A 123 -10.30 -10.44 -9.30
C GLY A 123 -10.68 -9.16 -8.54
N GLY A 124 -10.17 -8.95 -7.33
CA GLY A 124 -10.46 -7.74 -6.57
C GLY A 124 -9.91 -6.47 -7.20
N ILE A 125 -8.75 -6.55 -7.83
CA ILE A 125 -8.22 -5.41 -8.58
C ILE A 125 -9.15 -5.02 -9.73
N ASP A 126 -9.76 -5.98 -10.43
CA ASP A 126 -10.69 -5.70 -11.53
C ASP A 126 -12.01 -5.13 -11.01
N GLU A 127 -12.51 -5.62 -9.88
CA GLU A 127 -13.65 -5.04 -9.17
C GLU A 127 -13.36 -3.59 -8.77
N PHE A 128 -12.20 -3.32 -8.15
CA PHE A 128 -11.77 -1.98 -7.79
C PHE A 128 -11.71 -1.07 -9.03
N LEU A 129 -11.03 -1.49 -10.09
CA LEU A 129 -10.91 -0.72 -11.32
C LEU A 129 -12.28 -0.44 -11.96
N SER A 130 -13.22 -1.36 -11.88
CA SER A 130 -14.60 -1.13 -12.38
C SER A 130 -15.34 -0.06 -11.60
N THR A 131 -15.12 0.04 -10.26
CA THR A 131 -15.77 1.05 -9.42
C THR A 131 -15.18 2.45 -9.58
N VAL A 132 -13.89 2.56 -9.89
CA VAL A 132 -13.22 3.87 -10.05
C VAL A 132 -13.25 4.39 -11.48
N ARG A 133 -13.50 3.53 -12.47
CA ARG A 133 -13.52 3.91 -13.89
C ARG A 133 -14.57 4.98 -14.16
N CYS A 134 -14.14 6.11 -14.71
CA CYS A 134 -15.02 7.17 -15.16
C CYS A 134 -15.26 7.04 -16.67
N SER A 135 -16.50 6.83 -17.09
CA SER A 135 -16.87 6.69 -18.51
C SER A 135 -16.74 7.99 -19.31
N SER A 136 -16.72 9.13 -18.63
CA SER A 136 -16.54 10.46 -19.23
C SER A 136 -15.09 10.96 -19.18
N ALA A 137 -14.13 10.13 -18.76
CA ALA A 137 -12.73 10.52 -18.72
C ALA A 137 -12.20 10.78 -20.15
N ALA A 138 -11.97 12.05 -20.48
CA ALA A 138 -11.42 12.47 -21.76
C ALA A 138 -9.89 12.57 -21.70
N PRO A 139 -9.15 12.16 -22.76
CA PRO A 139 -7.70 12.31 -22.80
C PRO A 139 -7.27 13.79 -22.97
N PRO A 140 -6.04 14.14 -22.51
CA PRO A 140 -5.16 13.28 -21.73
C PRO A 140 -5.71 13.03 -20.33
N VAL A 141 -5.49 11.81 -19.81
CA VAL A 141 -5.94 11.42 -18.47
C VAL A 141 -4.77 11.47 -17.49
N GLY A 142 -4.93 12.26 -16.44
CA GLY A 142 -3.94 12.42 -15.38
C GLY A 142 -4.20 11.54 -14.18
N ALA A 143 -3.15 11.24 -13.40
CA ALA A 143 -3.27 10.60 -12.09
C ALA A 143 -2.37 11.28 -11.05
N ILE A 144 -2.88 11.39 -9.83
CA ILE A 144 -2.15 11.82 -8.64
C ILE A 144 -2.39 10.77 -7.55
N VAL A 145 -1.34 10.37 -6.86
CA VAL A 145 -1.42 9.53 -5.66
C VAL A 145 -0.88 10.33 -4.50
N MET A 146 -1.64 10.48 -3.42
CA MET A 146 -1.24 11.28 -2.28
C MET A 146 -1.72 10.72 -0.94
N ASN A 147 -0.95 10.98 0.11
CA ASN A 147 -1.41 10.69 1.48
C ASN A 147 -2.40 11.74 2.00
N ALA A 148 -2.21 13.00 1.64
CA ALA A 148 -3.03 14.14 2.10
C ALA A 148 -3.21 14.19 3.63
N ASN A 149 -2.14 14.04 4.39
CA ASN A 149 -2.13 13.93 5.86
C ASN A 149 -1.46 15.17 6.53
N PRO A 150 -2.15 16.33 6.61
CA PRO A 150 -3.46 16.69 6.06
C PRO A 150 -3.43 17.14 4.59
N PHE A 151 -4.63 17.50 4.04
CA PHE A 151 -4.77 18.10 2.71
C PHE A 151 -4.34 19.57 2.74
N THR A 152 -3.25 19.88 2.05
CA THR A 152 -2.62 21.21 2.06
C THR A 152 -2.90 22.00 0.78
N LYS A 153 -2.63 23.30 0.80
CA LYS A 153 -2.64 24.17 -0.40
C LYS A 153 -1.69 23.68 -1.49
N GLY A 154 -0.57 23.02 -1.10
CA GLY A 154 0.35 22.38 -2.05
C GLY A 154 -0.27 21.20 -2.79
N HIS A 155 -1.03 20.35 -2.09
CA HIS A 155 -1.78 19.26 -2.72
C HIS A 155 -2.85 19.80 -3.67
N ARG A 156 -3.60 20.83 -3.25
CA ARG A 156 -4.61 21.45 -4.10
C ARG A 156 -4.00 22.03 -5.38
N ARG A 157 -2.90 22.77 -5.28
CA ARG A 157 -2.22 23.32 -6.45
C ARG A 157 -1.75 22.25 -7.43
N LEU A 158 -1.25 21.12 -6.94
CA LEU A 158 -0.88 19.98 -7.80
C LEU A 158 -2.08 19.47 -8.59
N ILE A 159 -3.25 19.36 -7.93
CA ILE A 159 -4.49 18.92 -8.57
C ILE A 159 -4.97 19.96 -9.60
N GLU A 160 -4.91 21.25 -9.30
CA GLU A 160 -5.30 22.33 -10.21
C GLU A 160 -4.47 22.34 -11.49
N ILE A 161 -3.15 22.17 -11.38
CA ILE A 161 -2.26 22.06 -12.53
C ILE A 161 -2.63 20.85 -13.40
N ALA A 162 -2.80 19.69 -12.77
CA ALA A 162 -3.19 18.49 -13.50
C ALA A 162 -4.57 18.65 -14.15
N ALA A 163 -5.54 19.25 -13.48
CA ALA A 163 -6.89 19.49 -14.01
C ALA A 163 -6.91 20.49 -15.18
N ALA A 164 -6.00 21.47 -15.18
CA ALA A 164 -5.85 22.41 -16.30
C ALA A 164 -5.22 21.79 -17.55
N GLU A 165 -4.41 20.73 -17.38
CA GLU A 165 -3.66 20.08 -18.47
C GLU A 165 -4.30 18.78 -18.97
N CYS A 166 -5.27 18.24 -18.23
CA CYS A 166 -5.90 16.95 -18.52
C CYS A 166 -7.41 17.08 -18.72
N GLY A 167 -7.97 16.25 -19.60
CA GLY A 167 -9.41 16.13 -19.76
C GLY A 167 -10.08 15.49 -18.54
N PHE A 168 -9.34 14.63 -17.81
CA PHE A 168 -9.76 14.06 -16.53
C PHE A 168 -8.56 13.73 -15.64
N VAL A 169 -8.71 13.88 -14.31
CA VAL A 169 -7.68 13.57 -13.33
C VAL A 169 -8.22 12.61 -12.27
N TYR A 170 -7.58 11.45 -12.14
CA TYR A 170 -7.77 10.54 -11.02
C TYR A 170 -6.90 10.96 -9.84
N VAL A 171 -7.50 11.29 -8.71
CA VAL A 171 -6.79 11.55 -7.46
C VAL A 171 -7.02 10.38 -6.52
N PHE A 172 -5.97 9.61 -6.28
CA PHE A 172 -5.99 8.48 -5.35
C PHE A 172 -5.45 8.90 -3.99
N VAL A 173 -6.27 8.73 -2.95
CA VAL A 173 -5.90 9.03 -1.56
C VAL A 173 -5.59 7.73 -0.85
N LEU A 174 -4.41 7.64 -0.21
CA LEU A 174 -3.96 6.42 0.46
C LEU A 174 -4.93 5.96 1.53
N SER A 175 -5.30 4.68 1.48
CA SER A 175 -6.24 4.04 2.43
C SER A 175 -5.57 3.57 3.73
N GLU A 176 -4.29 3.87 3.95
CA GLU A 176 -3.54 3.46 5.13
C GLU A 176 -3.99 4.21 6.39
N GLU A 177 -4.26 3.47 7.49
CA GLU A 177 -4.71 4.03 8.78
C GLU A 177 -3.56 4.44 9.73
N LYS A 178 -2.29 4.16 9.38
CA LYS A 178 -1.10 4.52 10.19
C LYS A 178 -0.74 6.02 10.15
N SER A 179 -1.65 6.87 9.67
CA SER A 179 -1.50 8.32 9.58
C SER A 179 -2.16 9.02 10.78
N GLU A 180 -1.76 10.27 11.08
CA GLU A 180 -2.34 11.07 12.16
C GLU A 180 -3.84 11.31 11.97
N PHE A 181 -4.27 11.48 10.71
CA PHE A 181 -5.69 11.57 10.35
C PHE A 181 -6.13 10.30 9.65
N SER A 182 -7.30 9.77 10.03
CA SER A 182 -7.85 8.55 9.42
C SER A 182 -8.01 8.66 7.90
N ALA A 183 -7.96 7.55 7.19
CA ALA A 183 -8.12 7.50 5.74
C ALA A 183 -9.44 8.14 5.30
N ALA A 184 -10.54 7.90 6.04
CA ALA A 184 -11.85 8.48 5.76
C ALA A 184 -11.83 10.01 5.84
N LYS A 185 -11.21 10.60 6.87
CA LYS A 185 -11.08 12.06 7.02
C LYS A 185 -10.24 12.66 5.90
N ARG A 186 -9.12 12.03 5.55
CA ARG A 186 -8.24 12.48 4.46
C ARG A 186 -8.96 12.46 3.10
N LEU A 187 -9.65 11.38 2.79
CA LEU A 187 -10.44 11.24 1.58
C LEU A 187 -11.56 12.30 1.50
N ALA A 188 -12.30 12.51 2.60
CA ALA A 188 -13.35 13.52 2.67
C ALA A 188 -12.78 14.95 2.49
N ALA A 189 -11.63 15.26 3.08
CA ALA A 189 -10.98 16.55 2.92
C ALA A 189 -10.58 16.83 1.46
N VAL A 190 -9.99 15.84 0.78
CA VAL A 190 -9.64 15.98 -0.65
C VAL A 190 -10.90 16.13 -1.50
N ARG A 191 -11.95 15.35 -1.27
CA ARG A 191 -13.22 15.47 -2.00
C ARG A 191 -13.85 16.86 -1.83
N ARG A 192 -13.95 17.38 -0.59
CA ARG A 192 -14.45 18.74 -0.35
C ARG A 192 -13.58 19.79 -1.02
N GLY A 193 -12.27 19.65 -0.90
CA GLY A 193 -11.34 20.63 -1.44
C GLY A 193 -11.12 20.53 -2.95
N THR A 194 -11.83 19.66 -3.67
CA THR A 194 -11.79 19.55 -5.14
C THR A 194 -13.17 19.55 -5.80
N ALA A 195 -14.22 19.82 -5.02
CA ALA A 195 -15.61 19.76 -5.49
C ALA A 195 -15.95 20.76 -6.61
N ASP A 196 -15.16 21.82 -6.72
CA ASP A 196 -15.25 22.85 -7.76
C ASP A 196 -14.53 22.46 -9.08
N LEU A 197 -13.83 21.34 -9.12
CA LEU A 197 -13.12 20.86 -10.31
C LEU A 197 -13.91 19.72 -10.98
N PRO A 198 -14.66 20.01 -12.04
CA PRO A 198 -15.60 19.03 -12.64
C PRO A 198 -14.93 17.85 -13.33
N ASN A 199 -13.64 17.99 -13.69
CA ASN A 199 -12.86 16.95 -14.33
C ASN A 199 -11.91 16.22 -13.37
N VAL A 200 -12.19 16.25 -12.05
CA VAL A 200 -11.40 15.56 -11.01
C VAL A 200 -12.26 14.52 -10.31
N GLY A 201 -11.80 13.27 -10.33
CA GLY A 201 -12.39 12.18 -9.55
C GLY A 201 -11.49 11.77 -8.39
N VAL A 202 -12.03 11.69 -7.16
CA VAL A 202 -11.27 11.36 -5.94
C VAL A 202 -11.68 10.01 -5.39
N PHE A 203 -10.72 9.08 -5.31
CA PHE A 203 -10.92 7.69 -4.96
C PHE A 203 -9.95 7.24 -3.86
N PRO A 204 -10.32 6.27 -3.01
CA PRO A 204 -9.36 5.60 -2.13
C PRO A 204 -8.42 4.72 -2.96
N THR A 205 -7.23 4.42 -2.43
CA THR A 205 -6.30 3.48 -3.09
C THR A 205 -6.64 2.02 -2.83
N GLU A 206 -7.50 1.77 -1.85
CA GLU A 206 -7.70 0.43 -1.28
C GLU A 206 -6.34 -0.22 -0.94
N ARG A 207 -6.11 -1.46 -1.34
CA ARG A 207 -4.86 -2.18 -1.11
C ARG A 207 -3.91 -2.19 -2.32
N TYR A 208 -4.23 -1.44 -3.37
CA TYR A 208 -3.55 -1.57 -4.67
C TYR A 208 -2.49 -0.52 -4.95
N LEU A 209 -2.44 0.59 -4.21
CA LEU A 209 -1.40 1.60 -4.37
C LEU A 209 -0.81 1.98 -3.02
N VAL A 210 0.48 2.26 -3.03
CA VAL A 210 1.37 2.61 -1.92
C VAL A 210 0.73 2.39 -0.56
N SER A 211 0.88 1.21 -0.01
CA SER A 211 0.46 0.90 1.35
C SER A 211 1.60 0.18 2.06
N ALA A 212 2.11 0.78 3.13
CA ALA A 212 3.04 0.08 4.01
C ALA A 212 2.42 -1.19 4.62
N ALA A 213 1.08 -1.28 4.62
CA ALA A 213 0.37 -2.46 5.10
C ALA A 213 0.34 -3.59 4.05
N THR A 214 0.28 -3.27 2.75
CA THR A 214 0.39 -4.25 1.67
C THR A 214 1.84 -4.62 1.40
N PHE A 215 2.78 -3.71 1.63
CA PHE A 215 4.19 -4.00 1.46
C PHE A 215 4.82 -4.48 2.75
N SER A 216 4.83 -5.77 2.94
CA SER A 216 5.52 -6.42 4.03
C SER A 216 6.93 -6.82 3.61
N ALA A 217 7.92 -6.16 4.21
CA ALA A 217 9.33 -6.39 3.91
C ALA A 217 9.94 -7.55 4.71
N TYR A 218 9.14 -8.31 5.47
CA TYR A 218 9.58 -9.36 6.38
C TYR A 218 10.45 -10.46 5.72
N PHE A 219 10.33 -10.63 4.39
CA PHE A 219 11.11 -11.59 3.60
C PHE A 219 12.39 -10.99 2.99
N LEU A 220 12.65 -9.69 3.21
CA LEU A 220 13.85 -8.99 2.74
C LEU A 220 14.72 -8.62 3.94
N LYS A 221 15.93 -9.17 4.01
CA LYS A 221 16.86 -8.94 5.12
C LYS A 221 17.44 -7.52 5.14
N ASP A 222 17.45 -6.85 4.00
CA ASP A 222 18.02 -5.50 3.84
C ASP A 222 16.91 -4.46 3.67
N LYS A 223 16.84 -3.51 4.60
CA LYS A 223 15.84 -2.43 4.60
C LYS A 223 15.93 -1.52 3.36
N SER A 224 17.12 -1.34 2.79
CA SER A 224 17.29 -0.56 1.57
C SER A 224 16.68 -1.27 0.37
N ARG A 225 16.87 -2.58 0.28
CA ARG A 225 16.25 -3.43 -0.74
C ARG A 225 14.74 -3.54 -0.56
N ALA A 226 14.26 -3.49 0.69
CA ALA A 226 12.83 -3.48 0.98
C ALA A 226 12.14 -2.24 0.40
N ALA A 227 12.72 -1.06 0.59
CA ALA A 227 12.18 0.17 0.03
C ALA A 227 12.18 0.16 -1.51
N GLN A 228 13.26 -0.35 -2.13
CA GLN A 228 13.34 -0.49 -3.59
C GLN A 228 12.29 -1.47 -4.12
N ALA A 229 12.17 -2.66 -3.52
CA ALA A 229 11.19 -3.68 -3.92
C ALA A 229 9.75 -3.18 -3.80
N PHE A 230 9.49 -2.37 -2.77
CA PHE A 230 8.22 -1.68 -2.59
C PHE A 230 7.92 -0.71 -3.74
N CYS A 231 8.87 0.17 -4.08
CA CYS A 231 8.71 1.10 -5.19
C CYS A 231 8.47 0.37 -6.52
N GLU A 232 9.27 -0.68 -6.79
CA GLU A 232 9.14 -1.50 -8.01
C GLU A 232 7.76 -2.15 -8.12
N LEU A 233 7.23 -2.69 -7.01
CA LEU A 233 5.94 -3.36 -7.00
C LEU A 233 4.78 -2.37 -7.17
N ASP A 234 4.81 -1.22 -6.48
CA ASP A 234 3.79 -0.18 -6.64
C ASP A 234 3.76 0.37 -8.08
N ILE A 235 4.93 0.62 -8.66
CA ILE A 235 5.04 1.02 -10.07
C ILE A 235 4.48 -0.07 -10.99
N ALA A 236 4.74 -1.35 -10.72
CA ALA A 236 4.22 -2.46 -11.50
C ALA A 236 2.69 -2.56 -11.42
N VAL A 237 2.08 -2.36 -10.26
CA VAL A 237 0.62 -2.26 -10.11
C VAL A 237 0.08 -1.09 -10.92
N PHE A 238 0.69 0.09 -10.78
CA PHE A 238 0.25 1.28 -11.49
C PHE A 238 0.33 1.11 -13.01
N THR A 239 1.48 0.70 -13.53
CA THR A 239 1.72 0.59 -14.98
C THR A 239 1.05 -0.62 -15.62
N GLY A 240 0.98 -1.74 -14.89
CA GLY A 240 0.40 -2.98 -15.40
C GLY A 240 -1.12 -3.09 -15.27
N ARG A 241 -1.71 -2.37 -14.31
CA ARG A 241 -3.15 -2.52 -14.02
C ARG A 241 -3.91 -1.20 -14.10
N LEU A 242 -3.51 -0.16 -13.33
CA LEU A 242 -4.28 1.08 -13.24
C LEU A 242 -4.19 1.90 -14.52
N ALA A 243 -2.98 2.21 -14.99
CA ALA A 243 -2.81 3.10 -16.12
C ALA A 243 -3.52 2.58 -17.39
N PRO A 244 -3.36 1.30 -17.81
CA PRO A 244 -4.05 0.80 -18.99
C PRO A 244 -5.57 0.71 -18.79
N ALA A 245 -6.06 0.28 -17.62
CA ALA A 245 -7.48 0.12 -17.38
C ALA A 245 -8.25 1.44 -17.30
N LEU A 246 -7.60 2.52 -16.83
CA LEU A 246 -8.19 3.84 -16.65
C LEU A 246 -7.80 4.84 -17.74
N GLY A 247 -6.97 4.44 -18.71
CA GLY A 247 -6.48 5.30 -19.80
C GLY A 247 -5.53 6.40 -19.32
N ILE A 248 -4.84 6.20 -18.19
CA ILE A 248 -3.94 7.19 -17.61
C ILE A 248 -2.68 7.31 -18.47
N THR A 249 -2.39 8.52 -18.93
CA THR A 249 -1.22 8.86 -19.77
C THR A 249 -0.24 9.80 -19.08
N ARG A 250 -0.63 10.41 -17.94
CA ARG A 250 0.21 11.31 -17.16
C ARG A 250 0.11 11.02 -15.68
N ARG A 251 1.23 11.02 -14.97
CA ARG A 251 1.29 10.94 -13.51
C ARG A 251 1.95 12.20 -12.96
N TYR A 252 1.24 12.93 -12.13
CA TYR A 252 1.70 14.19 -11.55
C TYR A 252 2.27 13.94 -10.15
N VAL A 253 3.44 14.51 -9.88
CA VAL A 253 4.12 14.46 -8.58
C VAL A 253 4.69 15.83 -8.23
N GLY A 254 4.79 16.14 -6.94
CA GLY A 254 5.54 17.33 -6.49
C GLY A 254 7.05 17.05 -6.48
N THR A 255 7.87 18.09 -6.65
CA THR A 255 9.30 18.01 -6.33
C THR A 255 9.49 17.59 -4.86
N GLU A 256 10.54 16.82 -4.56
CA GLU A 256 10.81 16.36 -3.19
C GLU A 256 12.25 16.66 -2.78
N PRO A 257 12.48 17.86 -2.19
CA PRO A 257 13.81 18.26 -1.78
C PRO A 257 14.24 17.72 -0.41
N PHE A 258 13.30 17.20 0.41
CA PHE A 258 13.56 16.90 1.82
C PHE A 258 13.56 15.41 2.17
N CYS A 259 12.74 14.61 1.50
CA CYS A 259 12.60 13.18 1.79
C CYS A 259 13.33 12.33 0.74
N SER A 260 14.47 11.77 1.10
CA SER A 260 15.26 10.91 0.21
C SER A 260 14.51 9.70 -0.31
N THR A 261 13.61 9.13 0.50
CA THR A 261 12.75 7.99 0.10
C THR A 261 11.77 8.40 -1.00
N THR A 262 11.11 9.55 -0.86
CA THR A 262 10.19 10.04 -1.89
C THR A 262 10.94 10.48 -3.14
N ALA A 263 12.12 11.08 -3.00
CA ALA A 263 12.97 11.44 -4.14
C ALA A 263 13.41 10.20 -4.92
N ALA A 264 13.83 9.14 -4.24
CA ALA A 264 14.19 7.86 -4.86
C ALA A 264 12.98 7.21 -5.57
N TYR A 265 11.78 7.29 -4.98
CA TYR A 265 10.56 6.81 -5.60
C TYR A 265 10.20 7.61 -6.86
N ASN A 266 10.31 8.95 -6.83
CA ASN A 266 10.11 9.80 -8.01
C ASN A 266 11.10 9.46 -9.13
N ALA A 267 12.37 9.19 -8.79
CA ALA A 267 13.38 8.77 -9.75
C ALA A 267 13.05 7.39 -10.38
N ALA A 268 12.58 6.43 -9.57
CA ALA A 268 12.15 5.13 -10.07
C ALA A 268 10.95 5.25 -11.03
N MET A 269 9.97 6.11 -10.71
CA MET A 269 8.85 6.40 -11.60
C MET A 269 9.32 7.05 -12.91
N ALA A 270 10.24 8.01 -12.85
CA ALA A 270 10.77 8.68 -14.04
C ALA A 270 11.45 7.69 -15.01
N ALA A 271 12.08 6.65 -14.47
CA ALA A 271 12.71 5.60 -15.27
C ALA A 271 11.68 4.60 -15.86
N ALA A 272 10.61 4.29 -15.14
CA ALA A 272 9.71 3.20 -15.50
C ALA A 272 8.47 3.66 -16.31
N LEU A 273 7.87 4.80 -15.96
CA LEU A 273 6.59 5.24 -16.54
C LEU A 273 6.62 5.46 -18.05
N PRO A 274 7.70 6.04 -18.67
CA PRO A 274 7.73 6.25 -20.10
C PRO A 274 7.62 4.95 -20.91
N ALA A 275 8.22 3.87 -20.44
CA ALA A 275 8.13 2.55 -21.09
C ALA A 275 6.69 1.98 -21.08
N ALA A 276 5.85 2.44 -20.15
CA ALA A 276 4.43 2.08 -20.05
C ALA A 276 3.51 3.11 -20.75
N GLY A 277 4.05 4.05 -21.52
CA GLY A 277 3.27 5.08 -22.20
C GLY A 277 2.68 6.15 -21.27
N CYS A 278 3.24 6.31 -20.08
CA CYS A 278 2.80 7.29 -19.09
C CYS A 278 3.91 8.33 -18.83
N GLU A 279 3.60 9.60 -19.03
CA GLU A 279 4.51 10.71 -18.74
C GLU A 279 4.53 11.00 -17.23
N LEU A 280 5.72 11.17 -16.64
CA LEU A 280 5.86 11.72 -15.29
C LEU A 280 5.99 13.24 -15.35
N VAL A 281 4.99 13.95 -14.82
CA VAL A 281 5.00 15.42 -14.74
C VAL A 281 5.39 15.82 -13.30
N THR A 282 6.54 16.49 -13.19
CA THR A 282 7.02 16.96 -11.88
C THR A 282 6.71 18.44 -11.72
N VAL A 283 5.92 18.77 -10.70
CA VAL A 283 5.46 20.14 -10.41
C VAL A 283 6.27 20.72 -9.24
N PRO A 284 6.80 21.94 -9.35
CA PRO A 284 7.45 22.63 -8.24
C PRO A 284 6.49 22.79 -7.06
N ARG A 285 6.99 22.61 -5.83
CA ARG A 285 6.19 22.82 -4.61
C ARG A 285 5.71 24.26 -4.49
N LEU A 286 4.49 24.41 -3.98
CA LEU A 286 3.99 25.70 -3.56
C LEU A 286 4.80 26.19 -2.36
N GLU A 287 5.24 27.44 -2.40
CA GLU A 287 5.92 28.13 -1.30
C GLU A 287 5.01 29.22 -0.71
N ILE A 288 5.02 29.33 0.61
CA ILE A 288 4.34 30.40 1.37
C ILE A 288 5.36 30.94 2.36
N GLY A 289 5.62 32.25 2.27
CA GLY A 289 6.65 32.90 3.10
C GLY A 289 8.08 32.46 2.78
N GLY A 290 8.36 32.02 1.54
CA GLY A 290 9.67 31.51 1.12
C GLY A 290 9.99 30.09 1.56
N GLU A 291 9.00 29.36 2.12
CA GLU A 291 9.16 27.97 2.54
C GLU A 291 8.14 27.05 1.86
N PRO A 292 8.56 25.84 1.46
CA PRO A 292 7.65 24.88 0.83
C PRO A 292 6.50 24.45 1.74
N VAL A 293 5.30 24.43 1.19
CA VAL A 293 4.12 23.90 1.86
C VAL A 293 4.21 22.37 1.88
N SER A 294 4.24 21.78 3.07
CA SER A 294 4.25 20.33 3.25
C SER A 294 3.32 19.88 4.37
N ALA A 295 2.77 18.66 4.24
CA ALA A 295 1.95 18.06 5.28
C ALA A 295 2.74 17.81 6.58
N SER A 296 4.04 17.52 6.47
CA SER A 296 4.92 17.33 7.63
C SER A 296 5.09 18.63 8.43
N ARG A 297 5.24 19.78 7.75
CA ARG A 297 5.29 21.09 8.41
C ARG A 297 3.96 21.40 9.12
N VAL A 298 2.83 21.10 8.48
CA VAL A 298 1.51 21.30 9.13
C VAL A 298 1.41 20.46 10.40
N ARG A 299 1.80 19.17 10.37
CA ARG A 299 1.76 18.32 11.57
C ARG A 299 2.70 18.82 12.68
N ALA A 300 3.89 19.31 12.34
CA ALA A 300 4.80 19.90 13.32
C ALA A 300 4.16 21.12 14.00
N LEU A 301 3.57 22.04 13.24
CA LEU A 301 2.87 23.20 13.78
C LEU A 301 1.69 22.83 14.68
N LEU A 302 0.91 21.82 14.30
CA LEU A 302 -0.19 21.30 15.12
C LEU A 302 0.32 20.70 16.45
N ALA A 303 1.41 19.94 16.40
CA ALA A 303 2.03 19.36 17.59
C ALA A 303 2.60 20.45 18.55
N GLU A 304 3.04 21.58 18.02
CA GLU A 304 3.48 22.75 18.77
C GLU A 304 2.33 23.65 19.25
N GLY A 305 1.07 23.35 18.92
CA GLY A 305 -0.09 24.17 19.25
C GLY A 305 -0.26 25.42 18.40
N ARG A 306 0.52 25.59 17.33
CA ARG A 306 0.49 26.72 16.38
C ARG A 306 -0.59 26.53 15.34
N ASN A 307 -1.83 26.44 15.80
CA ASN A 307 -2.98 26.04 14.97
C ASN A 307 -3.32 27.03 13.85
N GLU A 308 -3.14 28.33 14.07
CA GLU A 308 -3.43 29.35 13.05
C GLU A 308 -2.46 29.24 11.88
N GLU A 309 -1.16 29.11 12.16
CA GLU A 309 -0.14 28.93 11.13
C GLU A 309 -0.32 27.59 10.36
N ALA A 310 -0.73 26.55 11.07
CA ALA A 310 -1.08 25.28 10.43
C ALA A 310 -2.25 25.45 9.45
N ARG A 311 -3.31 26.19 9.84
CA ARG A 311 -4.47 26.47 8.97
C ARG A 311 -4.10 27.27 7.73
N GLU A 312 -3.15 28.20 7.83
CA GLU A 312 -2.67 28.94 6.67
C GLU A 312 -2.07 28.07 5.57
N LEU A 313 -1.53 26.89 5.93
CA LEU A 313 -0.95 25.94 5.00
C LEU A 313 -1.94 24.86 4.53
N MET A 314 -3.00 24.63 5.30
CA MET A 314 -4.08 23.69 4.95
C MET A 314 -5.02 24.31 3.91
N TYR A 315 -5.62 23.47 3.06
CA TYR A 315 -6.63 23.94 2.10
C TYR A 315 -8.04 23.93 2.69
N CYS A 316 -8.34 22.95 3.53
CA CYS A 316 -9.60 22.86 4.27
C CYS A 316 -9.37 22.21 5.63
N ASP A 317 -10.25 22.50 6.59
CA ASP A 317 -10.21 21.82 7.88
C ASP A 317 -10.49 20.33 7.73
N ILE A 318 -9.77 19.53 8.52
CA ILE A 318 -9.83 18.06 8.49
C ILE A 318 -10.74 17.51 9.61
N THR A 319 -11.43 18.42 10.31
CA THR A 319 -12.39 18.07 11.37
C THR A 319 -13.65 17.42 10.84
#